data_443df7240f4490cfbf99816ab3b081c5
#
_entry.id   443df7240f4490cfbf99816ab3b081c5
#
_cell.length_a   1.000
_cell.length_b   1.000
_cell.length_c   1.000
_cell.angle_alpha   90.00
_cell.angle_beta   90.00
_cell.angle_gamma   90.00
#
_symmetry.space_group_name_H-M   'P 1'
#
loop_
_entity.id
_entity.type
_entity.pdbx_description
1 polymer ?
#
loop_
_entity_poly.entity_id
_entity_poly.type
_entity_poly.pdbx_seq_one_letter_code
_entity_poly.pdbx_strand_id
1 'polypeptide(L)'
;MERAALRAAQARAQAPTAPEDLFDVTKVADGVYAAVARPVPVINCNAVIFENANDLLVVDTHSKPSAAAALVAQFRGISSKPVRYVVNTHFHFDHVGGSPEYRKIAPQSDLISSTVTRGLIAESAGDRFKGAIESFRKSADDAERQAAAAKTPREREHYRRTAVDTRAFLAEMQNYSFELPNVTFDRSLIIHDKAHELHLAFRGRGHTAGDIVVFCPDKKVMASGDLLHGFLPYIGDGYPRDWPRTLRTLAEFPFEYVVGGHGDVQHTRERLTEEAAFIEELAEAVAQGKAQGRTVEQLQGAITPATLKSLASGGWGQYIGEQMVQFDWDAAFSTPAEALAGGLKSSIAATFKALERA
;
A
#
# COMPACT_ATOMS: atom_id res chain seq x y z
N MET A 1 19.27 7.28 -19.85
CA MET A 1 19.02 6.08 -19.03
C MET A 1 17.56 5.99 -18.56
N GLU A 2 16.96 7.08 -18.12
CA GLU A 2 15.53 7.12 -17.66
C GLU A 2 14.50 6.62 -18.68
N ARG A 3 14.60 7.05 -19.97
CA ARG A 3 13.65 6.59 -21.01
C ARG A 3 13.75 5.09 -21.32
N ALA A 4 14.90 4.47 -21.09
CA ALA A 4 15.08 3.02 -21.25
C ALA A 4 14.48 2.25 -20.06
N ALA A 5 14.60 2.79 -18.85
CA ALA A 5 13.99 2.23 -17.63
C ALA A 5 12.45 2.34 -17.70
N LEU A 6 11.92 3.48 -18.16
CA LEU A 6 10.48 3.69 -18.34
C LEU A 6 9.89 2.74 -19.40
N ARG A 7 10.58 2.52 -20.53
CA ARG A 7 10.17 1.55 -21.56
C ARG A 7 10.27 0.10 -21.07
N ALA A 8 11.27 -0.22 -20.25
CA ALA A 8 11.39 -1.54 -19.65
C ALA A 8 10.30 -1.80 -18.58
N ALA A 9 9.92 -0.79 -17.79
CA ALA A 9 8.80 -0.85 -16.86
C ALA A 9 7.46 -1.03 -17.59
N GLN A 10 7.23 -0.25 -18.67
CA GLN A 10 6.03 -0.38 -19.50
C GLN A 10 5.94 -1.73 -20.23
N ALA A 11 7.07 -2.29 -20.70
CA ALA A 11 7.10 -3.64 -21.31
C ALA A 11 6.84 -4.75 -20.27
N ARG A 12 7.27 -4.57 -19.02
CA ARG A 12 7.00 -5.53 -17.93
C ARG A 12 5.54 -5.52 -17.50
N ALA A 13 4.87 -4.37 -17.50
CA ALA A 13 3.43 -4.27 -17.18
C ALA A 13 2.52 -4.98 -18.18
N GLN A 14 3.01 -5.30 -19.38
CA GLN A 14 2.23 -5.94 -20.46
C GLN A 14 2.36 -7.46 -20.55
N ALA A 15 3.28 -8.08 -19.81
CA ALA A 15 3.44 -9.53 -19.79
C ALA A 15 2.50 -10.18 -18.75
N PRO A 16 1.92 -11.39 -19.05
CA PRO A 16 1.22 -12.15 -18.00
C PRO A 16 2.20 -12.43 -16.87
N THR A 17 1.89 -11.98 -15.67
CA THR A 17 2.75 -12.21 -14.50
C THR A 17 2.63 -13.66 -14.07
N ALA A 18 3.70 -14.45 -14.22
CA ALA A 18 3.85 -15.69 -13.51
C ALA A 18 3.88 -15.42 -11.99
N PRO A 19 3.44 -16.35 -11.12
CA PRO A 19 3.49 -16.16 -9.66
C PRO A 19 4.87 -15.74 -9.13
N GLU A 20 5.95 -16.16 -9.81
CA GLU A 20 7.33 -15.78 -9.53
C GLU A 20 7.67 -14.32 -9.86
N ASP A 21 6.79 -13.61 -10.57
CA ASP A 21 7.02 -12.24 -11.07
C ASP A 21 6.19 -11.16 -10.36
N LEU A 22 5.68 -11.44 -9.15
CA LEU A 22 4.84 -10.47 -8.43
C LEU A 22 5.64 -9.35 -7.76
N PHE A 23 6.94 -9.53 -7.56
CA PHE A 23 7.77 -8.59 -6.81
C PHE A 23 9.12 -8.35 -7.47
N ASP A 24 9.56 -7.09 -7.43
CA ASP A 24 10.94 -6.70 -7.68
C ASP A 24 11.68 -6.66 -6.33
N VAL A 25 12.48 -7.70 -6.03
CA VAL A 25 13.23 -7.77 -4.77
C VAL A 25 14.59 -7.14 -4.97
N THR A 26 14.88 -6.08 -4.21
CA THR A 26 16.14 -5.34 -4.27
C THR A 26 16.77 -5.22 -2.89
N LYS A 27 18.10 -5.31 -2.82
CA LYS A 27 18.85 -5.03 -1.59
C LYS A 27 18.93 -3.51 -1.39
N VAL A 28 18.35 -2.99 -0.31
CA VAL A 28 18.38 -1.56 0.02
C VAL A 28 19.48 -1.21 1.03
N ALA A 29 19.83 -2.15 1.90
CA ALA A 29 20.98 -2.04 2.80
C ALA A 29 21.51 -3.45 3.09
N ASP A 30 22.63 -3.54 3.82
CA ASP A 30 23.17 -4.86 4.17
C ASP A 30 22.22 -5.63 5.09
N GLY A 31 21.76 -6.82 4.64
CA GLY A 31 20.75 -7.62 5.32
C GLY A 31 19.33 -7.02 5.28
N VAL A 32 19.04 -6.03 4.41
CA VAL A 32 17.71 -5.46 4.26
C VAL A 32 17.31 -5.41 2.79
N TYR A 33 16.12 -5.94 2.50
CA TYR A 33 15.58 -6.05 1.16
C TYR A 33 14.18 -5.45 1.08
N ALA A 34 13.93 -4.69 0.02
CA ALA A 34 12.59 -4.26 -0.36
C ALA A 34 12.06 -5.16 -1.47
N ALA A 35 10.87 -5.70 -1.26
CA ALA A 35 10.10 -6.39 -2.27
C ALA A 35 9.02 -5.43 -2.76
N VAL A 36 9.28 -4.73 -3.85
CA VAL A 36 8.35 -3.79 -4.46
C VAL A 36 7.34 -4.57 -5.29
N ALA A 37 6.06 -4.41 -4.97
CA ALA A 37 4.98 -5.10 -5.66
C ALA A 37 4.84 -4.58 -7.09
N ARG A 38 4.78 -5.53 -8.05
CA ARG A 38 4.50 -5.21 -9.45
C ARG A 38 3.01 -4.95 -9.65
N PRO A 39 2.64 -4.10 -10.61
CA PRO A 39 1.25 -3.78 -10.90
C PRO A 39 0.43 -5.02 -11.27
N VAL A 40 -0.61 -5.30 -10.50
CA VAL A 40 -1.60 -6.36 -10.74
C VAL A 40 -2.99 -5.85 -10.37
N PRO A 41 -4.08 -6.32 -11.03
CA PRO A 41 -5.44 -5.85 -10.77
C PRO A 41 -5.92 -5.98 -9.32
N VAL A 42 -5.55 -7.08 -8.64
CA VAL A 42 -5.72 -7.22 -7.18
C VAL A 42 -4.40 -6.80 -6.56
N ILE A 43 -4.33 -5.57 -6.10
CA ILE A 43 -3.12 -4.92 -5.62
C ILE A 43 -2.45 -5.73 -4.50
N ASN A 44 -1.12 -5.83 -4.56
CA ASN A 44 -0.28 -6.25 -3.45
C ASN A 44 0.45 -5.04 -2.86
N CYS A 45 0.76 -5.10 -1.57
CA CYS A 45 1.63 -4.11 -0.95
C CYS A 45 3.11 -4.45 -1.19
N ASN A 46 3.98 -3.48 -0.96
CA ASN A 46 5.40 -3.72 -0.77
C ASN A 46 5.64 -4.50 0.53
N ALA A 47 6.73 -5.24 0.59
CA ALA A 47 7.21 -5.83 1.82
C ALA A 47 8.68 -5.46 2.08
N VAL A 48 9.08 -5.44 3.35
CA VAL A 48 10.48 -5.28 3.74
C VAL A 48 10.94 -6.51 4.50
N ILE A 49 12.07 -7.07 4.10
CA ILE A 49 12.67 -8.23 4.75
C ILE A 49 13.94 -7.78 5.44
N PHE A 50 13.99 -7.94 6.76
CA PHE A 50 15.18 -7.74 7.58
C PHE A 50 15.79 -9.11 7.90
N GLU A 51 17.05 -9.28 7.52
CA GLU A 51 17.80 -10.50 7.74
C GLU A 51 18.56 -10.41 9.07
N ASN A 52 17.98 -10.97 10.12
CA ASN A 52 18.57 -11.13 11.43
C ASN A 52 19.77 -12.09 11.42
N ALA A 53 20.46 -12.26 12.53
CA ALA A 53 21.59 -13.19 12.62
C ALA A 53 21.20 -14.63 12.23
N ASN A 54 20.03 -15.11 12.67
CA ASN A 54 19.62 -16.51 12.47
C ASN A 54 18.26 -16.70 11.78
N ASP A 55 17.50 -15.62 11.55
CA ASP A 55 16.13 -15.67 11.03
C ASP A 55 15.80 -14.41 10.23
N LEU A 56 14.53 -14.31 9.80
CA LEU A 56 14.00 -13.19 9.04
C LEU A 56 12.85 -12.53 9.79
N LEU A 57 12.78 -11.20 9.70
CA LEU A 57 11.57 -10.43 9.95
C LEU A 57 11.03 -9.93 8.62
N VAL A 58 9.73 -10.17 8.37
CA VAL A 58 9.01 -9.71 7.18
C VAL A 58 7.96 -8.70 7.60
N VAL A 59 7.92 -7.54 6.94
CA VAL A 59 6.92 -6.49 7.13
C VAL A 59 5.91 -6.58 6.00
N ASP A 60 4.65 -6.76 6.36
CA ASP A 60 3.46 -6.95 5.53
C ASP A 60 3.43 -8.24 4.69
N THR A 61 2.23 -8.71 4.35
CA THR A 61 2.01 -10.07 3.86
C THR A 61 1.22 -10.15 2.55
N HIS A 62 0.96 -9.03 1.91
CA HIS A 62 0.22 -8.92 0.64
C HIS A 62 -1.27 -9.28 0.73
N SER A 63 -1.95 -9.24 -0.43
CA SER A 63 -3.41 -9.37 -0.52
C SER A 63 -3.93 -10.81 -0.43
N LYS A 64 -3.07 -11.81 -0.56
CA LYS A 64 -3.50 -13.21 -0.63
C LYS A 64 -2.38 -14.20 -0.27
N PRO A 65 -2.75 -15.41 0.18
CA PRO A 65 -1.78 -16.45 0.53
C PRO A 65 -0.80 -16.80 -0.58
N SER A 66 -1.26 -16.89 -1.84
CA SER A 66 -0.38 -17.21 -2.98
C SER A 66 0.68 -16.12 -3.23
N ALA A 67 0.37 -14.86 -2.97
CA ALA A 67 1.37 -13.78 -3.09
C ALA A 67 2.45 -13.87 -2.00
N ALA A 68 2.06 -14.19 -0.76
CA ALA A 68 3.01 -14.44 0.33
C ALA A 68 3.91 -15.63 0.02
N ALA A 69 3.33 -16.76 -0.47
CA ALA A 69 4.10 -17.93 -0.90
C ALA A 69 5.09 -17.60 -2.02
N ALA A 70 4.69 -16.76 -2.99
CA ALA A 70 5.54 -16.35 -4.10
C ALA A 70 6.74 -15.52 -3.59
N LEU A 71 6.54 -14.55 -2.69
CA LEU A 71 7.64 -13.79 -2.10
C LEU A 71 8.61 -14.67 -1.33
N VAL A 72 8.10 -15.57 -0.48
CA VAL A 72 8.94 -16.51 0.28
C VAL A 72 9.76 -17.40 -0.65
N ALA A 73 9.14 -17.93 -1.73
CA ALA A 73 9.83 -18.75 -2.72
C ALA A 73 10.95 -17.97 -3.43
N GLN A 74 10.68 -16.74 -3.85
CA GLN A 74 11.66 -15.87 -4.48
C GLN A 74 12.80 -15.52 -3.52
N PHE A 75 12.48 -15.22 -2.25
CA PHE A 75 13.47 -14.83 -1.25
C PHE A 75 14.36 -16.01 -0.79
N ARG A 76 13.90 -17.25 -0.91
CA ARG A 76 14.74 -18.46 -0.66
C ARG A 76 15.95 -18.54 -1.57
N GLY A 77 15.92 -17.89 -2.74
CA GLY A 77 17.10 -17.72 -3.60
C GLY A 77 18.16 -16.77 -3.04
N ILE A 78 17.80 -15.94 -2.05
CA ILE A 78 18.65 -14.93 -1.43
C ILE A 78 19.12 -15.40 -0.05
N SER A 79 18.21 -15.93 0.79
CA SER A 79 18.51 -16.39 2.14
C SER A 79 17.76 -17.70 2.46
N SER A 80 18.47 -18.63 3.13
CA SER A 80 17.88 -19.87 3.62
C SER A 80 17.37 -19.79 5.07
N LYS A 81 17.48 -18.61 5.71
CA LYS A 81 17.05 -18.42 7.10
C LYS A 81 15.53 -18.54 7.23
N PRO A 82 15.02 -19.11 8.33
CA PRO A 82 13.58 -19.23 8.56
C PRO A 82 12.94 -17.87 8.87
N VAL A 83 11.68 -17.69 8.51
CA VAL A 83 10.87 -16.56 8.97
C VAL A 83 10.55 -16.75 10.46
N ARG A 84 10.93 -15.82 11.30
CA ARG A 84 10.66 -15.82 12.75
C ARG A 84 9.63 -14.77 13.14
N TYR A 85 9.64 -13.63 12.47
CA TYR A 85 8.74 -12.52 12.75
C TYR A 85 8.03 -12.07 11.48
N VAL A 86 6.74 -11.83 11.61
CA VAL A 86 5.90 -11.22 10.56
C VAL A 86 5.21 -10.02 11.20
N VAL A 87 5.31 -8.86 10.58
CA VAL A 87 4.73 -7.62 11.10
C VAL A 87 3.64 -7.16 10.14
N ASN A 88 2.43 -6.92 10.66
CA ASN A 88 1.39 -6.20 9.91
C ASN A 88 1.41 -4.73 10.33
N THR A 89 1.71 -3.84 9.40
CA THR A 89 1.76 -2.39 9.66
C THR A 89 0.40 -1.84 10.00
N HIS A 90 -0.64 -2.29 9.30
CA HIS A 90 -2.04 -1.93 9.53
C HIS A 90 -2.99 -3.04 9.07
N PHE A 91 -4.30 -2.81 9.11
CA PHE A 91 -5.31 -3.88 8.96
C PHE A 91 -5.83 -4.08 7.54
N HIS A 92 -5.43 -3.28 6.55
CA HIS A 92 -5.94 -3.42 5.19
C HIS A 92 -5.56 -4.75 4.57
N PHE A 93 -6.46 -5.23 3.74
CA PHE A 93 -6.44 -6.59 3.24
C PHE A 93 -5.16 -6.92 2.47
N ASP A 94 -4.67 -5.99 1.69
CA ASP A 94 -3.44 -6.12 0.89
C ASP A 94 -2.14 -6.13 1.73
N HIS A 95 -2.24 -5.89 3.05
CA HIS A 95 -1.14 -6.00 4.02
C HIS A 95 -1.26 -7.22 4.94
N VAL A 96 -2.46 -7.78 5.08
CA VAL A 96 -2.70 -8.89 6.03
C VAL A 96 -3.18 -10.18 5.36
N GLY A 97 -3.57 -10.13 4.08
CA GLY A 97 -4.21 -11.25 3.38
C GLY A 97 -3.32 -12.49 3.25
N GLY A 98 -2.01 -12.34 3.23
CA GLY A 98 -1.06 -13.45 3.21
C GLY A 98 -0.65 -13.99 4.58
N SER A 99 -1.06 -13.38 5.69
CA SER A 99 -0.68 -13.81 7.05
C SER A 99 -0.95 -15.29 7.33
N PRO A 100 -2.07 -15.89 6.89
CA PRO A 100 -2.31 -17.33 7.07
C PRO A 100 -1.26 -18.21 6.38
N GLU A 101 -0.70 -17.77 5.25
CA GLU A 101 0.34 -18.54 4.56
C GLU A 101 1.67 -18.50 5.30
N TYR A 102 2.05 -17.35 5.87
CA TYR A 102 3.21 -17.29 6.75
C TYR A 102 3.08 -18.21 7.95
N ARG A 103 1.88 -18.34 8.53
CA ARG A 103 1.62 -19.29 9.63
C ARG A 103 1.79 -20.74 9.20
N LYS A 104 1.47 -21.10 7.96
CA LYS A 104 1.71 -22.46 7.41
C LYS A 104 3.20 -22.70 7.14
N ILE A 105 3.88 -21.73 6.50
CA ILE A 105 5.30 -21.83 6.12
C ILE A 105 6.20 -21.85 7.36
N ALA A 106 5.86 -21.04 8.37
CA ALA A 106 6.61 -20.84 9.60
C ALA A 106 5.68 -20.89 10.82
N PRO A 107 5.21 -22.09 11.25
CA PRO A 107 4.22 -22.23 12.33
C PRO A 107 4.65 -21.63 13.68
N GLN A 108 5.95 -21.47 13.89
CA GLN A 108 6.53 -20.89 15.13
C GLN A 108 6.81 -19.39 14.99
N SER A 109 6.43 -18.76 13.88
CA SER A 109 6.62 -17.33 13.72
C SER A 109 5.69 -16.54 14.64
N ASP A 110 6.16 -15.39 15.13
CA ASP A 110 5.31 -14.41 15.78
C ASP A 110 4.75 -13.45 14.74
N LEU A 111 3.43 -13.30 14.73
CA LEU A 111 2.72 -12.31 13.95
C LEU A 111 2.46 -11.10 14.84
N ILE A 112 3.02 -9.96 14.49
CA ILE A 112 3.13 -8.75 15.33
C ILE A 112 2.33 -7.61 14.71
N SER A 113 1.60 -6.85 15.53
CA SER A 113 0.97 -5.59 15.12
C SER A 113 0.76 -4.66 16.32
N SER A 114 0.20 -3.45 16.09
CA SER A 114 -0.39 -2.72 17.21
C SER A 114 -1.64 -3.44 17.73
N THR A 115 -1.98 -3.20 19.01
CA THR A 115 -3.23 -3.71 19.61
C THR A 115 -4.46 -3.25 18.84
N VAL A 116 -4.44 -2.00 18.35
CA VAL A 116 -5.50 -1.42 17.53
C VAL A 116 -5.64 -2.16 16.20
N THR A 117 -4.54 -2.36 15.49
CA THR A 117 -4.53 -3.11 14.20
C THR A 117 -5.09 -4.52 14.38
N ARG A 118 -4.69 -5.25 15.43
CA ARG A 118 -5.26 -6.57 15.70
C ARG A 118 -6.78 -6.54 15.88
N GLY A 119 -7.29 -5.55 16.63
CA GLY A 119 -8.74 -5.36 16.80
C GLY A 119 -9.44 -5.12 15.46
N LEU A 120 -8.91 -4.23 14.63
CA LEU A 120 -9.45 -3.90 13.32
C LEU A 120 -9.40 -5.09 12.34
N ILE A 121 -8.36 -5.94 12.40
CA ILE A 121 -8.32 -7.20 11.62
C ILE A 121 -9.47 -8.12 12.05
N ALA A 122 -9.67 -8.30 13.38
CA ALA A 122 -10.73 -9.15 13.90
C ALA A 122 -12.13 -8.65 13.50
N GLU A 123 -12.37 -7.34 13.55
CA GLU A 123 -13.61 -6.70 13.09
C GLU A 123 -13.80 -6.87 11.58
N SER A 124 -12.72 -6.75 10.81
CA SER A 124 -12.74 -6.87 9.35
C SER A 124 -13.08 -8.30 8.87
N ALA A 125 -12.82 -9.32 9.69
CA ALA A 125 -13.13 -10.72 9.37
C ALA A 125 -14.64 -11.02 9.23
N GLY A 126 -15.51 -10.11 9.67
CA GLY A 126 -16.95 -10.24 9.58
C GLY A 126 -17.56 -9.68 8.29
N ASP A 127 -18.49 -8.76 8.46
CA ASP A 127 -19.28 -8.22 7.35
C ASP A 127 -18.47 -7.34 6.39
N ARG A 128 -17.38 -6.71 6.87
CA ARG A 128 -16.48 -5.95 6.00
C ARG A 128 -15.83 -6.86 4.94
N PHE A 129 -15.36 -8.03 5.34
CA PHE A 129 -14.78 -8.99 4.40
C PHE A 129 -15.80 -9.52 3.40
N LYS A 130 -17.00 -9.89 3.88
CA LYS A 130 -18.12 -10.31 3.01
C LYS A 130 -18.46 -9.24 1.98
N GLY A 131 -18.56 -7.98 2.42
CA GLY A 131 -18.81 -6.85 1.54
C GLY A 131 -17.70 -6.62 0.51
N ALA A 132 -16.43 -6.80 0.92
CA ALA A 132 -15.29 -6.72 0.01
C ALA A 132 -15.34 -7.83 -1.05
N ILE A 133 -15.59 -9.08 -0.67
CA ILE A 133 -15.73 -10.21 -1.60
C ILE A 133 -16.86 -9.96 -2.61
N GLU A 134 -18.01 -9.42 -2.15
CA GLU A 134 -19.11 -9.07 -3.07
C GLU A 134 -18.72 -7.94 -4.02
N SER A 135 -18.01 -6.94 -3.54
CA SER A 135 -17.47 -5.86 -4.36
C SER A 135 -16.50 -6.38 -5.43
N PHE A 136 -15.61 -7.32 -5.07
CA PHE A 136 -14.71 -7.97 -6.03
C PHE A 136 -15.48 -8.79 -7.07
N ARG A 137 -16.56 -9.51 -6.70
CA ARG A 137 -17.42 -10.22 -7.66
C ARG A 137 -18.01 -9.24 -8.68
N LYS A 138 -18.59 -8.16 -8.18
CA LYS A 138 -19.15 -7.11 -9.04
C LYS A 138 -18.08 -6.51 -9.96
N SER A 139 -16.89 -6.22 -9.42
CA SER A 139 -15.77 -5.71 -10.22
C SER A 139 -15.35 -6.66 -11.33
N ALA A 140 -15.31 -7.98 -11.08
CA ALA A 140 -15.01 -8.98 -12.10
C ALA A 140 -16.09 -9.00 -13.22
N ASP A 141 -17.38 -8.98 -12.81
CA ASP A 141 -18.51 -8.94 -13.76
C ASP A 141 -18.51 -7.65 -14.60
N ASP A 142 -18.21 -6.50 -13.97
CA ASP A 142 -18.08 -5.22 -14.64
C ASP A 142 -16.91 -5.23 -15.64
N ALA A 143 -15.77 -5.77 -15.24
CA ALA A 143 -14.59 -5.88 -16.10
C ALA A 143 -14.84 -6.78 -17.31
N GLU A 144 -15.56 -7.90 -17.16
CA GLU A 144 -15.97 -8.75 -18.30
C GLU A 144 -16.84 -7.98 -19.29
N ARG A 145 -17.82 -7.19 -18.79
CA ARG A 145 -18.67 -6.35 -19.64
C ARG A 145 -17.88 -5.26 -20.33
N GLN A 146 -16.96 -4.61 -19.62
CA GLN A 146 -16.10 -3.56 -20.18
C GLN A 146 -15.13 -4.12 -21.22
N ALA A 147 -14.57 -5.31 -21.01
CA ALA A 147 -13.73 -5.98 -21.99
C ALA A 147 -14.48 -6.24 -23.32
N ALA A 148 -15.76 -6.66 -23.23
CA ALA A 148 -16.59 -6.90 -24.40
C ALA A 148 -16.96 -5.58 -25.14
N ALA A 149 -17.10 -4.47 -24.42
CA ALA A 149 -17.46 -3.16 -24.95
C ALA A 149 -16.23 -2.30 -25.34
N ALA A 150 -15.02 -2.74 -25.02
CA ALA A 150 -13.77 -2.00 -25.18
C ALA A 150 -13.52 -1.60 -26.64
N LYS A 151 -13.17 -0.34 -26.84
CA LYS A 151 -12.92 0.24 -28.18
C LYS A 151 -11.48 0.04 -28.63
N THR A 152 -10.54 -0.10 -27.70
CA THR A 152 -9.12 -0.27 -28.01
C THR A 152 -8.60 -1.64 -27.55
N PRO A 153 -7.55 -2.18 -28.18
CA PRO A 153 -6.88 -3.39 -27.69
C PRO A 153 -6.35 -3.27 -26.26
N ARG A 154 -5.85 -2.08 -25.87
CA ARG A 154 -5.34 -1.79 -24.53
C ARG A 154 -6.43 -1.91 -23.48
N GLU A 155 -7.57 -1.22 -23.67
CA GLU A 155 -8.73 -1.32 -22.76
C GLU A 155 -9.22 -2.75 -22.63
N ARG A 156 -9.35 -3.45 -23.76
CA ARG A 156 -9.82 -4.86 -23.77
C ARG A 156 -8.90 -5.76 -22.95
N GLU A 157 -7.59 -5.63 -23.14
CA GLU A 157 -6.62 -6.45 -22.40
C GLU A 157 -6.60 -6.10 -20.91
N HIS A 158 -6.66 -4.81 -20.56
CA HIS A 158 -6.77 -4.37 -19.16
C HIS A 158 -7.99 -4.99 -18.46
N TYR A 159 -9.18 -4.80 -19.03
CA TYR A 159 -10.39 -5.34 -18.42
C TYR A 159 -10.44 -6.87 -18.43
N ARG A 160 -9.94 -7.53 -19.46
CA ARG A 160 -9.82 -8.98 -19.50
C ARG A 160 -8.90 -9.47 -18.36
N ARG A 161 -7.77 -8.85 -18.19
CA ARG A 161 -6.81 -9.17 -17.13
C ARG A 161 -7.43 -8.92 -15.75
N THR A 162 -8.08 -7.79 -15.57
CA THR A 162 -8.80 -7.46 -14.32
C THR A 162 -9.83 -8.54 -13.98
N ALA A 163 -10.65 -8.97 -14.93
CA ALA A 163 -11.63 -10.02 -14.71
C ALA A 163 -10.98 -11.36 -14.31
N VAL A 164 -9.95 -11.79 -15.05
CA VAL A 164 -9.24 -13.06 -14.79
C VAL A 164 -8.58 -13.06 -13.42
N ASP A 165 -7.82 -12.03 -13.09
CA ASP A 165 -7.07 -11.97 -11.83
C ASP A 165 -8.02 -11.81 -10.63
N THR A 166 -9.10 -11.04 -10.78
CA THR A 166 -10.12 -10.91 -9.72
C THR A 166 -10.88 -12.24 -9.49
N ARG A 167 -11.20 -12.99 -10.55
CA ARG A 167 -11.80 -14.33 -10.42
C ARG A 167 -10.86 -15.32 -9.73
N ALA A 168 -9.56 -15.30 -10.08
CA ALA A 168 -8.55 -16.12 -9.43
C ALA A 168 -8.43 -15.79 -7.93
N PHE A 169 -8.40 -14.50 -7.60
CA PHE A 169 -8.44 -14.03 -6.21
C PHE A 169 -9.68 -14.53 -5.46
N LEU A 170 -10.87 -14.36 -6.03
CA LEU A 170 -12.11 -14.84 -5.43
C LEU A 170 -12.14 -16.35 -5.19
N ALA A 171 -11.56 -17.13 -6.10
CA ALA A 171 -11.44 -18.58 -5.93
C ALA A 171 -10.53 -18.95 -4.76
N GLU A 172 -9.40 -18.23 -4.60
CA GLU A 172 -8.47 -18.44 -3.48
C GLU A 172 -9.11 -18.04 -2.14
N MET A 173 -9.97 -17.02 -2.13
CA MET A 173 -10.62 -16.49 -0.93
C MET A 173 -11.85 -17.30 -0.46
N GLN A 174 -12.29 -18.34 -1.15
CA GLN A 174 -13.50 -19.11 -0.79
C GLN A 174 -13.50 -19.65 0.65
N ASN A 175 -12.34 -20.11 1.13
CA ASN A 175 -12.18 -20.68 2.47
C ASN A 175 -11.18 -19.87 3.30
N TYR A 176 -11.03 -18.57 2.96
CA TYR A 176 -10.08 -17.71 3.65
C TYR A 176 -10.56 -17.40 5.07
N SER A 177 -9.62 -17.44 6.00
CA SER A 177 -9.79 -16.93 7.36
C SER A 177 -8.60 -16.06 7.73
N PHE A 178 -8.87 -14.93 8.37
CA PHE A 178 -7.80 -14.06 8.86
C PHE A 178 -6.99 -14.76 9.95
N GLU A 179 -5.68 -14.62 9.86
CA GLU A 179 -4.76 -14.93 10.95
C GLU A 179 -4.54 -13.68 11.79
N LEU A 180 -4.82 -13.79 13.09
CA LEU A 180 -4.67 -12.65 13.98
C LEU A 180 -3.27 -12.58 14.58
N PRO A 181 -2.66 -11.39 14.70
CA PRO A 181 -1.41 -11.18 15.41
C PRO A 181 -1.44 -11.78 16.82
N ASN A 182 -0.42 -12.56 17.17
CA ASN A 182 -0.28 -13.18 18.50
C ASN A 182 0.59 -12.34 19.43
N VAL A 183 1.33 -11.38 18.90
CA VAL A 183 2.10 -10.40 19.68
C VAL A 183 1.61 -9.00 19.35
N THR A 184 1.24 -8.22 20.38
CA THR A 184 0.75 -6.85 20.18
C THR A 184 1.41 -5.89 21.15
N PHE A 185 1.45 -4.61 20.73
CA PHE A 185 1.94 -3.52 21.57
C PHE A 185 1.14 -2.24 21.27
N ASP A 186 1.16 -1.28 22.22
CA ASP A 186 0.40 -0.03 22.07
C ASP A 186 1.25 1.12 21.52
N ARG A 187 2.52 1.22 21.90
CA ARG A 187 3.37 2.36 21.53
C ARG A 187 4.64 1.96 20.81
N SER A 188 5.38 1.00 21.35
CA SER A 188 6.62 0.54 20.75
C SER A 188 7.00 -0.86 21.22
N LEU A 189 7.71 -1.55 20.37
CA LEU A 189 8.36 -2.84 20.64
C LEU A 189 9.74 -2.79 19.99
N ILE A 190 10.78 -3.25 20.70
CA ILE A 190 12.12 -3.38 20.14
C ILE A 190 12.48 -4.86 20.08
N ILE A 191 12.93 -5.30 18.91
CA ILE A 191 13.49 -6.63 18.71
C ILE A 191 15.01 -6.46 18.66
N HIS A 192 15.67 -7.00 19.67
CA HIS A 192 17.14 -7.00 19.74
C HIS A 192 17.68 -8.25 19.06
N ASP A 193 18.49 -8.07 18.04
CA ASP A 193 19.22 -9.12 17.36
C ASP A 193 20.71 -8.77 17.26
N LYS A 194 21.56 -9.78 17.04
CA LYS A 194 23.01 -9.58 16.91
C LYS A 194 23.40 -8.81 15.66
N ALA A 195 22.58 -8.86 14.60
CA ALA A 195 22.82 -8.18 13.33
C ALA A 195 22.42 -6.70 13.39
N HIS A 196 21.36 -6.37 14.13
CA HIS A 196 20.79 -5.01 14.26
C HIS A 196 19.64 -4.99 15.27
N GLU A 197 19.16 -3.81 15.61
CA GLU A 197 17.91 -3.62 16.35
C GLU A 197 16.78 -3.22 15.38
N LEU A 198 15.55 -3.70 15.66
CA LEU A 198 14.36 -3.31 14.92
C LEU A 198 13.38 -2.63 15.86
N HIS A 199 13.07 -1.37 15.58
CA HIS A 199 12.17 -0.54 16.36
C HIS A 199 10.80 -0.48 15.68
N LEU A 200 9.82 -1.19 16.23
CA LEU A 200 8.42 -1.15 15.83
C LEU A 200 7.73 -0.05 16.62
N ALA A 201 7.06 0.89 15.97
CA ALA A 201 6.50 2.02 16.68
C ALA A 201 5.19 2.55 16.06
N PHE A 202 4.21 2.83 16.92
CA PHE A 202 3.08 3.70 16.62
C PHE A 202 3.52 5.15 16.81
N ARG A 203 3.33 5.99 15.79
CA ARG A 203 3.75 7.40 15.81
C ARG A 203 2.58 8.39 15.69
N GLY A 204 1.39 7.87 15.62
CA GLY A 204 0.15 8.62 15.47
C GLY A 204 -0.80 7.93 14.49
N ARG A 205 -2.05 8.34 14.51
CA ARG A 205 -3.03 7.93 13.50
C ARG A 205 -2.67 8.54 12.16
N GLY A 206 -2.94 7.83 11.08
CA GLY A 206 -2.68 8.33 9.74
C GLY A 206 -3.60 7.68 8.72
N HIS A 207 -3.10 6.69 8.02
CA HIS A 207 -3.83 5.88 7.06
C HIS A 207 -4.93 5.05 7.71
N THR A 208 -4.66 4.60 8.95
CA THR A 208 -5.61 3.94 9.84
C THR A 208 -5.46 4.44 11.29
N ALA A 209 -6.22 3.85 12.21
CA ALA A 209 -6.10 4.17 13.64
C ALA A 209 -4.88 3.51 14.31
N GLY A 210 -4.29 2.50 13.69
CA GLY A 210 -3.30 1.62 14.33
C GLY A 210 -1.99 1.44 13.57
N ASP A 211 -1.67 2.33 12.62
CA ASP A 211 -0.49 2.22 11.77
C ASP A 211 0.81 2.17 12.59
N ILE A 212 1.68 1.21 12.27
CA ILE A 212 3.02 1.12 12.84
C ILE A 212 4.08 1.18 11.75
N VAL A 213 5.25 1.67 12.13
CA VAL A 213 6.45 1.61 11.30
C VAL A 213 7.46 0.64 11.90
N VAL A 214 8.30 0.07 11.05
CA VAL A 214 9.48 -0.70 11.46
C VAL A 214 10.71 0.07 11.00
N PHE A 215 11.52 0.51 11.96
CA PHE A 215 12.75 1.25 11.69
C PHE A 215 13.97 0.48 12.19
N CYS A 216 14.96 0.31 11.32
CA CYS A 216 16.28 -0.23 11.65
C CYS A 216 17.29 0.91 11.73
N PRO A 217 17.69 1.38 12.93
CA PRO A 217 18.62 2.49 13.10
C PRO A 217 19.98 2.22 12.46
N ASP A 218 20.52 1.00 12.66
CA ASP A 218 21.85 0.61 12.18
C ASP A 218 21.94 0.59 10.63
N LYS A 219 20.84 0.28 9.98
CA LYS A 219 20.74 0.20 8.50
C LYS A 219 20.10 1.43 7.88
N LYS A 220 19.55 2.32 8.72
CA LYS A 220 18.84 3.55 8.31
C LYS A 220 17.69 3.28 7.33
N VAL A 221 16.98 2.19 7.52
CA VAL A 221 15.84 1.78 6.68
C VAL A 221 14.57 1.82 7.52
N MET A 222 13.51 2.42 6.98
CA MET A 222 12.18 2.45 7.53
C MET A 222 11.20 1.74 6.59
N ALA A 223 10.39 0.82 7.12
CA ALA A 223 9.17 0.33 6.49
C ALA A 223 7.99 1.09 7.12
N SER A 224 7.24 1.85 6.32
CA SER A 224 6.19 2.73 6.83
C SER A 224 4.77 2.20 6.62
N GLY A 225 4.61 1.09 5.88
CA GLY A 225 3.28 0.73 5.38
C GLY A 225 2.64 1.91 4.66
N ASP A 226 1.34 1.98 4.70
CA ASP A 226 0.56 2.99 3.98
C ASP A 226 0.52 4.37 4.66
N LEU A 227 1.36 4.59 5.67
CA LEU A 227 1.63 5.96 6.09
C LEU A 227 2.31 6.77 4.98
N LEU A 228 3.06 6.10 4.07
CA LEU A 228 3.60 6.69 2.84
C LEU A 228 3.15 5.88 1.63
N HIS A 229 2.60 6.56 0.62
CA HIS A 229 2.18 5.98 -0.65
C HIS A 229 3.06 6.45 -1.81
N GLY A 230 3.23 5.59 -2.81
CA GLY A 230 3.83 5.97 -4.10
C GLY A 230 2.83 6.57 -5.10
N PHE A 231 1.55 6.67 -4.71
CA PHE A 231 0.46 7.27 -5.49
C PHE A 231 -0.46 8.06 -4.55
N LEU A 232 -1.58 8.62 -5.04
CA LEU A 232 -2.50 9.35 -4.15
C LEU A 232 -2.94 8.46 -2.98
N PRO A 233 -2.77 8.92 -1.72
CA PRO A 233 -3.06 8.10 -0.54
C PRO A 233 -4.54 7.77 -0.45
N TYR A 234 -4.84 6.51 -0.08
CA TYR A 234 -6.20 6.10 0.23
C TYR A 234 -6.62 6.64 1.59
N ILE A 235 -7.62 7.53 1.61
CA ILE A 235 -8.08 8.24 2.81
C ILE A 235 -9.32 7.57 3.42
N GLY A 236 -9.84 6.50 2.82
CA GLY A 236 -11.12 5.89 3.19
C GLY A 236 -11.25 5.50 4.65
N ASP A 237 -10.22 4.97 5.28
CA ASP A 237 -10.16 4.64 6.70
C ASP A 237 -9.26 5.60 7.50
N GLY A 238 -8.71 6.62 6.81
CA GLY A 238 -7.70 7.54 7.34
C GLY A 238 -8.22 8.62 8.28
N TYR A 239 -7.27 9.27 8.89
CA TYR A 239 -7.43 10.39 9.81
C TYR A 239 -6.76 11.64 9.22
N PRO A 240 -7.36 12.32 8.24
CA PRO A 240 -6.71 13.37 7.47
C PRO A 240 -6.30 14.60 8.30
N ARG A 241 -6.83 14.76 9.53
CA ARG A 241 -6.41 15.81 10.47
C ARG A 241 -5.15 15.45 11.24
N ASP A 242 -4.91 14.16 11.49
CA ASP A 242 -3.76 13.66 12.27
C ASP A 242 -2.60 13.24 11.38
N TRP A 243 -2.90 12.63 10.23
CA TRP A 243 -1.92 12.03 9.33
C TRP A 243 -0.78 12.95 8.92
N PRO A 244 -1.00 14.24 8.57
CA PRO A 244 0.11 15.16 8.24
C PRO A 244 1.12 15.31 9.37
N ARG A 245 0.67 15.34 10.62
CA ARG A 245 1.56 15.40 11.79
C ARG A 245 2.35 14.11 11.96
N THR A 246 1.70 12.96 11.77
CA THR A 246 2.35 11.65 11.84
C THR A 246 3.45 11.54 10.79
N LEU A 247 3.20 11.94 9.53
CA LEU A 247 4.20 11.95 8.46
C LEU A 247 5.39 12.87 8.77
N ARG A 248 5.15 14.08 9.29
CA ARG A 248 6.23 14.99 9.70
C ARG A 248 7.07 14.40 10.83
N THR A 249 6.47 13.69 11.78
CA THR A 249 7.20 12.97 12.83
C THR A 249 8.07 11.85 12.23
N LEU A 250 7.59 11.13 11.20
CA LEU A 250 8.42 10.14 10.51
C LEU A 250 9.58 10.78 9.75
N ALA A 251 9.41 11.98 9.18
CA ALA A 251 10.46 12.70 8.50
C ALA A 251 11.63 13.12 9.42
N GLU A 252 11.45 13.11 10.74
CA GLU A 252 12.51 13.39 11.73
C GLU A 252 13.45 12.20 11.96
N PHE A 253 13.07 10.98 11.56
CA PHE A 253 13.92 9.80 11.73
C PHE A 253 15.19 9.90 10.85
N PRO A 254 16.33 9.38 11.34
CA PRO A 254 17.59 9.42 10.59
C PRO A 254 17.68 8.28 9.57
N PHE A 255 16.68 8.12 8.69
CA PHE A 255 16.69 7.12 7.63
C PHE A 255 17.45 7.61 6.37
N GLU A 256 17.95 6.66 5.59
CA GLU A 256 18.43 6.84 4.22
C GLU A 256 17.45 6.26 3.19
N TYR A 257 16.64 5.27 3.64
CA TYR A 257 15.62 4.63 2.81
C TYR A 257 14.30 4.53 3.57
N VAL A 258 13.22 4.88 2.91
CA VAL A 258 11.87 4.56 3.38
C VAL A 258 11.14 3.75 2.31
N VAL A 259 10.58 2.61 2.73
CA VAL A 259 9.75 1.76 1.90
C VAL A 259 8.31 1.97 2.34
N GLY A 260 7.54 2.65 1.50
CA GLY A 260 6.10 2.81 1.67
C GLY A 260 5.36 1.50 1.36
N GLY A 261 4.08 1.46 1.68
CA GLY A 261 3.27 0.27 1.39
C GLY A 261 3.08 0.03 -0.10
N HIS A 262 3.20 1.07 -0.93
CA HIS A 262 3.08 0.99 -2.38
C HIS A 262 4.06 1.94 -3.07
N GLY A 263 4.42 1.61 -4.33
CA GLY A 263 5.31 2.42 -5.15
C GLY A 263 6.79 2.18 -4.87
N ASP A 264 7.63 3.07 -5.38
CA ASP A 264 9.08 2.90 -5.34
C ASP A 264 9.68 3.16 -3.95
N VAL A 265 10.85 2.57 -3.67
CA VAL A 265 11.65 2.89 -2.48
C VAL A 265 12.07 4.36 -2.54
N GLN A 266 11.85 5.09 -1.46
CA GLN A 266 12.18 6.50 -1.35
C GLN A 266 13.50 6.71 -0.60
N HIS A 267 14.24 7.74 -1.02
CA HIS A 267 15.56 8.08 -0.47
C HIS A 267 15.57 9.44 0.23
N THR A 268 14.45 10.14 0.25
CA THR A 268 14.37 11.50 0.73
C THR A 268 13.21 11.69 1.71
N ARG A 269 13.35 12.70 2.58
CA ARG A 269 12.30 13.10 3.52
C ARG A 269 11.19 13.91 2.86
N GLU A 270 11.50 14.49 1.69
CA GLU A 270 10.58 15.34 0.93
C GLU A 270 9.29 14.61 0.64
N ARG A 271 9.31 13.31 0.29
CA ARG A 271 8.12 12.52 0.00
C ARG A 271 7.12 12.49 1.17
N LEU A 272 7.62 12.33 2.39
CA LEU A 272 6.77 12.36 3.59
C LEU A 272 6.15 13.75 3.81
N THR A 273 6.90 14.81 3.58
CA THR A 273 6.44 16.19 3.77
C THR A 273 5.53 16.67 2.65
N GLU A 274 5.75 16.21 1.41
CA GLU A 274 4.90 16.47 0.26
C GLU A 274 3.54 15.80 0.40
N GLU A 275 3.52 14.51 0.79
CA GLU A 275 2.27 13.80 1.06
C GLU A 275 1.52 14.42 2.26
N ALA A 276 2.23 14.81 3.31
CA ALA A 276 1.64 15.54 4.44
C ALA A 276 0.99 16.87 3.99
N ALA A 277 1.67 17.63 3.14
CA ALA A 277 1.14 18.89 2.62
C ALA A 277 -0.11 18.67 1.76
N PHE A 278 -0.12 17.63 0.93
CA PHE A 278 -1.29 17.28 0.11
C PHE A 278 -2.50 16.90 0.98
N ILE A 279 -2.31 16.01 1.97
CA ILE A 279 -3.41 15.55 2.83
C ILE A 279 -3.98 16.73 3.63
N GLU A 280 -3.11 17.60 4.17
CA GLU A 280 -3.52 18.78 4.92
C GLU A 280 -4.31 19.77 4.04
N GLU A 281 -3.78 20.12 2.87
CA GLU A 281 -4.44 21.02 1.92
C GLU A 281 -5.78 20.49 1.43
N LEU A 282 -5.84 19.19 1.09
CA LEU A 282 -7.08 18.53 0.68
C LEU A 282 -8.12 18.53 1.82
N ALA A 283 -7.70 18.19 3.04
CA ALA A 283 -8.59 18.18 4.21
C ALA A 283 -9.16 19.56 4.49
N GLU A 284 -8.35 20.61 4.41
CA GLU A 284 -8.79 22.01 4.58
C GLU A 284 -9.78 22.42 3.49
N ALA A 285 -9.46 22.17 2.21
CA ALA A 285 -10.32 22.54 1.10
C ALA A 285 -11.68 21.82 1.18
N VAL A 286 -11.69 20.53 1.51
CA VAL A 286 -12.92 19.76 1.67
C VAL A 286 -13.72 20.22 2.90
N ALA A 287 -13.05 20.50 4.04
CA ALA A 287 -13.70 20.98 5.25
C ALA A 287 -14.37 22.34 5.03
N GLN A 288 -13.69 23.29 4.35
CA GLN A 288 -14.25 24.59 4.01
C GLN A 288 -15.50 24.46 3.12
N GLY A 289 -15.41 23.62 2.07
CA GLY A 289 -16.56 23.41 1.19
C GLY A 289 -17.73 22.73 1.89
N LYS A 290 -17.46 21.75 2.77
CA LYS A 290 -18.49 21.09 3.59
C LYS A 290 -19.18 22.08 4.54
N ALA A 291 -18.42 22.97 5.17
CA ALA A 291 -18.99 24.04 6.02
C ALA A 291 -19.87 25.03 5.25
N GLN A 292 -19.65 25.16 3.93
CA GLN A 292 -20.48 25.96 3.01
C GLN A 292 -21.67 25.17 2.45
N GLY A 293 -21.91 23.95 2.91
CA GLY A 293 -23.03 23.10 2.45
C GLY A 293 -22.83 22.50 1.05
N ARG A 294 -21.61 22.45 0.52
CA ARG A 294 -21.33 21.87 -0.80
C ARG A 294 -21.41 20.35 -0.76
N THR A 295 -21.94 19.76 -1.81
CA THR A 295 -21.93 18.29 -2.01
C THR A 295 -20.55 17.81 -2.48
N VAL A 296 -20.34 16.49 -2.41
CA VAL A 296 -19.11 15.84 -2.91
C VAL A 296 -18.89 16.17 -4.39
N GLU A 297 -19.95 16.11 -5.21
CA GLU A 297 -19.87 16.39 -6.66
C GLU A 297 -19.48 17.83 -6.94
N GLN A 298 -19.98 18.78 -6.15
CA GLN A 298 -19.59 20.19 -6.25
C GLN A 298 -18.13 20.41 -5.87
N LEU A 299 -17.65 19.67 -4.86
CA LEU A 299 -16.24 19.72 -4.46
C LEU A 299 -15.32 19.08 -5.50
N GLN A 300 -15.74 17.94 -6.08
CA GLN A 300 -15.00 17.29 -7.18
C GLN A 300 -14.91 18.16 -8.43
N GLY A 301 -15.87 19.06 -8.64
CA GLY A 301 -15.81 20.06 -9.73
C GLY A 301 -14.94 21.28 -9.41
N ALA A 302 -14.78 21.62 -8.13
CA ALA A 302 -14.06 22.82 -7.70
C ALA A 302 -12.60 22.56 -7.30
N ILE A 303 -12.32 21.39 -6.71
CA ILE A 303 -10.98 20.99 -6.25
C ILE A 303 -10.34 20.16 -7.38
N THR A 304 -9.31 20.69 -7.98
CA THR A 304 -8.57 20.08 -9.10
C THR A 304 -7.08 20.03 -8.79
N PRO A 305 -6.26 19.25 -9.51
CA PRO A 305 -4.82 19.28 -9.31
C PRO A 305 -4.21 20.68 -9.43
N ALA A 306 -4.79 21.56 -10.26
CA ALA A 306 -4.32 22.92 -10.43
C ALA A 306 -4.70 23.86 -9.27
N THR A 307 -5.74 23.55 -8.51
CA THR A 307 -6.18 24.35 -7.35
C THR A 307 -5.51 23.94 -6.05
N LEU A 308 -4.86 22.78 -5.99
CA LEU A 308 -4.06 22.33 -4.86
C LEU A 308 -2.58 22.61 -5.13
N LYS A 309 -2.00 23.51 -4.33
CA LYS A 309 -0.61 23.92 -4.47
C LYS A 309 0.36 22.73 -4.36
N SER A 310 0.07 21.79 -3.46
CA SER A 310 0.83 20.56 -3.27
C SER A 310 0.92 19.70 -4.53
N LEU A 311 -0.09 19.72 -5.41
CA LEU A 311 -0.11 18.98 -6.67
C LEU A 311 0.38 19.83 -7.85
N ALA A 312 0.13 21.15 -7.82
CA ALA A 312 0.45 22.05 -8.92
C ALA A 312 1.92 22.46 -8.99
N SER A 313 2.67 22.32 -7.87
CA SER A 313 4.06 22.77 -7.78
C SER A 313 4.96 21.71 -7.15
N GLY A 314 6.27 21.85 -7.32
CA GLY A 314 7.28 21.03 -6.65
C GLY A 314 7.55 19.64 -7.26
N GLY A 315 6.83 19.24 -8.30
CA GLY A 315 7.06 17.97 -9.01
C GLY A 315 6.41 16.74 -8.36
N TRP A 316 5.89 16.82 -7.13
CA TRP A 316 5.23 15.70 -6.47
C TRP A 316 3.97 15.23 -7.21
N GLY A 317 3.12 16.14 -7.66
CA GLY A 317 1.93 15.81 -8.44
C GLY A 317 2.27 15.11 -9.76
N GLN A 318 3.34 15.53 -10.45
CA GLN A 318 3.81 14.85 -11.64
C GLN A 318 4.31 13.44 -11.32
N TYR A 319 5.15 13.28 -10.30
CA TYR A 319 5.65 11.98 -9.85
C TYR A 319 4.49 11.02 -9.52
N ILE A 320 3.52 11.45 -8.72
CA ILE A 320 2.36 10.62 -8.35
C ILE A 320 1.54 10.24 -9.58
N GLY A 321 1.30 11.18 -10.50
CA GLY A 321 0.58 10.89 -11.73
C GLY A 321 1.31 9.87 -12.63
N GLU A 322 2.65 9.96 -12.72
CA GLU A 322 3.48 8.99 -13.43
C GLU A 322 3.40 7.60 -12.80
N GLN A 323 3.46 7.52 -11.46
CA GLN A 323 3.30 6.26 -10.74
C GLN A 323 1.90 5.65 -10.98
N MET A 324 0.84 6.44 -10.92
CA MET A 324 -0.53 5.96 -11.17
C MET A 324 -0.70 5.39 -12.57
N VAL A 325 -0.10 6.01 -13.60
CA VAL A 325 -0.11 5.48 -14.98
C VAL A 325 0.72 4.20 -15.09
N GLN A 326 1.87 4.13 -14.39
CA GLN A 326 2.73 2.94 -14.39
C GLN A 326 2.03 1.74 -13.76
N PHE A 327 1.26 1.95 -12.69
CA PHE A 327 0.48 0.90 -12.03
C PHE A 327 -0.80 0.53 -12.80
N ASP A 328 -1.07 1.14 -13.96
CA ASP A 328 -2.27 0.90 -14.80
C ASP A 328 -3.56 0.95 -13.98
N TRP A 329 -3.61 1.92 -13.06
CA TRP A 329 -4.67 2.09 -12.07
C TRP A 329 -6.06 2.16 -12.70
N ASP A 330 -6.14 2.78 -13.87
CA ASP A 330 -7.35 2.78 -14.69
C ASP A 330 -6.95 2.87 -16.18
N ALA A 331 -7.40 1.91 -16.99
CA ALA A 331 -7.15 1.91 -18.43
C ALA A 331 -7.72 3.16 -19.14
N ALA A 332 -8.61 3.90 -18.50
CA ALA A 332 -9.12 5.18 -18.98
C ALA A 332 -8.07 6.30 -18.95
N PHE A 333 -7.01 6.16 -18.15
CA PHE A 333 -6.00 7.19 -17.99
C PHE A 333 -4.77 6.88 -18.84
N SER A 334 -4.48 7.79 -19.77
CA SER A 334 -3.32 7.66 -20.68
C SER A 334 -2.18 8.59 -20.27
N THR A 335 -2.45 9.58 -19.43
CA THR A 335 -1.49 10.60 -19.01
C THR A 335 -1.46 10.76 -17.50
N PRO A 336 -0.32 11.18 -16.92
CA PRO A 336 -0.20 11.50 -15.49
C PRO A 336 -1.27 12.50 -15.00
N ALA A 337 -1.59 13.51 -15.82
CA ALA A 337 -2.58 14.51 -15.48
C ALA A 337 -4.01 13.93 -15.37
N GLU A 338 -4.38 13.03 -16.29
CA GLU A 338 -5.69 12.35 -16.27
C GLU A 338 -5.79 11.42 -15.05
N ALA A 339 -4.75 10.62 -14.79
CA ALA A 339 -4.69 9.73 -13.64
C ALA A 339 -4.82 10.50 -12.32
N LEU A 340 -4.07 11.60 -12.18
CA LEU A 340 -4.11 12.45 -11.01
C LEU A 340 -5.48 13.10 -10.80
N ALA A 341 -6.10 13.62 -11.85
CA ALA A 341 -7.42 14.24 -11.78
C ALA A 341 -8.53 13.23 -11.44
N GLY A 342 -8.43 12.00 -11.97
CA GLY A 342 -9.36 10.91 -11.68
C GLY A 342 -9.23 10.44 -10.22
N GLY A 343 -8.01 10.14 -9.76
CA GLY A 343 -7.74 9.72 -8.39
C GLY A 343 -8.12 10.76 -7.35
N LEU A 344 -7.90 12.05 -7.64
CA LEU A 344 -8.26 13.15 -6.75
C LEU A 344 -9.76 13.18 -6.43
N LYS A 345 -10.63 12.83 -7.38
CA LYS A 345 -12.08 12.75 -7.13
C LYS A 345 -12.41 11.72 -6.04
N SER A 346 -11.75 10.57 -6.08
CA SER A 346 -11.91 9.53 -5.05
C SER A 346 -11.37 10.01 -3.69
N SER A 347 -10.23 10.68 -3.68
CA SER A 347 -9.63 11.26 -2.47
C SER A 347 -10.55 12.33 -1.84
N ILE A 348 -11.20 13.18 -2.64
CA ILE A 348 -12.18 14.19 -2.18
C ILE A 348 -13.36 13.49 -1.49
N ALA A 349 -13.96 12.48 -2.13
CA ALA A 349 -15.10 11.76 -1.57
C ALA A 349 -14.73 11.02 -0.27
N ALA A 350 -13.56 10.40 -0.23
CA ALA A 350 -13.03 9.75 0.96
C ALA A 350 -12.78 10.75 2.11
N THR A 351 -12.13 11.88 1.81
CA THR A 351 -11.86 12.93 2.79
C THR A 351 -13.14 13.53 3.35
N PHE A 352 -14.16 13.75 2.51
CA PHE A 352 -15.46 14.29 2.94
C PHE A 352 -16.09 13.44 4.04
N LYS A 353 -16.00 12.11 3.93
CA LYS A 353 -16.47 11.15 4.95
C LYS A 353 -15.51 11.06 6.14
N ALA A 354 -14.20 11.02 5.89
CA ALA A 354 -13.20 10.84 6.93
C ALA A 354 -13.13 12.01 7.93
N LEU A 355 -13.48 13.23 7.49
CA LEU A 355 -13.57 14.40 8.37
C LEU A 355 -14.65 14.31 9.47
N GLU A 356 -15.55 13.33 9.41
CA GLU A 356 -16.53 13.05 10.47
C GLU A 356 -15.95 12.17 11.60
N ARG A 357 -14.79 11.57 11.38
CA ARG A 357 -14.10 10.77 12.40
C ARG A 357 -13.38 11.68 13.39
N ALA A 358 -13.57 11.41 14.67
CA ALA A 358 -12.93 12.13 15.76
C ALA A 358 -11.47 11.69 15.97
#